data_21242df866594f7a9cccaae89b30719f
#
_entry.id   21242df866594f7a9cccaae89b30719f
#
_cell.length_a   1.000
_cell.length_b   1.000
_cell.length_c   1.000
_cell.angle_alpha   90.00
_cell.angle_beta   90.00
_cell.angle_gamma   90.00
#
_symmetry.space_group_name_H-M   'P 1'
#
loop_
_entity.id
_entity.type
_entity.pdbx_description
1 polymer ?
#
loop_
_entity_poly.entity_id
_entity_poly.type
_entity_poly.pdbx_seq_one_letter_code
_entity_poly.pdbx_strand_id
1 'polypeptide(L)'
;MRAGVAPDHQHTKAITDLFARIEAQPGFSYALGLEVGVDVTHEQLLQRHDAVVYATGASADRRLGVPGEDLPGNTTATAVVAWYNGHPDHVATPIDLDAERTVVVGNGNVALDVARVLLSDPAQLARTDIADHALEALRTSRLRCVELVARRGPAQAAFTVPELVGLLHHPDVDVVVPQRDLLDGDDVKSRLLREGTTAEPVEGRRHVLLRFLAAPVEVLGERAVTGVRLARTRLETDVDGTVRAMPTGELDDVATTSVLRSVGYRSTPVPGVPFDPVAHRIPNVGGRVLDAAGGALLPRTYVVGWAKRGPTGFIGTNKSCSLETVNHLLADVALGRLDHESVLGAPGRSVRGQDLVGLDLDAWRRLDAHERVAGREQGRPRRKVVERARMLDVVNGVASAR
;
A
#
# COMPACT_ATOMS: atom_id res chain seq x y z
N MET A 1 -0.32 -7.21 -6.17
CA MET A 1 -0.25 -8.55 -5.53
C MET A 1 1.19 -8.90 -5.13
N ARG A 2 2.17 -8.84 -6.06
CA ARG A 2 3.56 -9.26 -5.80
C ARG A 2 4.27 -8.41 -4.74
N ALA A 3 4.08 -7.09 -4.73
CA ALA A 3 4.84 -6.18 -3.87
C ALA A 3 4.00 -5.38 -2.86
N GLY A 4 2.67 -5.48 -2.87
CA GLY A 4 1.81 -4.64 -2.03
C GLY A 4 0.90 -5.39 -1.06
N VAL A 5 0.82 -6.73 -1.15
CA VAL A 5 0.04 -7.59 -0.24
C VAL A 5 1.00 -8.37 0.64
N ALA A 6 0.71 -8.47 1.92
CA ALA A 6 1.56 -9.18 2.89
C ALA A 6 1.85 -10.62 2.43
N PRO A 7 3.05 -11.16 2.70
CA PRO A 7 3.50 -12.44 2.16
C PRO A 7 2.63 -13.61 2.62
N ASP A 8 2.03 -13.53 3.79
CA ASP A 8 1.17 -14.53 4.41
C ASP A 8 -0.30 -14.47 3.95
N HIS A 9 -0.73 -13.45 3.22
CA HIS A 9 -2.09 -13.29 2.69
C HIS A 9 -2.31 -14.05 1.37
N GLN A 10 -2.12 -15.37 1.38
CA GLN A 10 -2.24 -16.22 0.18
C GLN A 10 -3.62 -16.14 -0.48
N HIS A 11 -4.70 -16.09 0.33
CA HIS A 11 -6.07 -16.00 -0.18
C HIS A 11 -6.30 -14.71 -0.97
N THR A 12 -5.83 -13.58 -0.46
CA THR A 12 -5.94 -12.29 -1.15
C THR A 12 -5.14 -12.29 -2.47
N LYS A 13 -4.00 -12.99 -2.51
CA LYS A 13 -3.17 -13.14 -3.70
C LYS A 13 -3.82 -13.98 -4.80
N ALA A 14 -4.78 -14.85 -4.50
CA ALA A 14 -5.51 -15.66 -5.47
C ALA A 14 -6.32 -14.83 -6.50
N ILE A 15 -6.55 -13.53 -6.24
CA ILE A 15 -7.15 -12.62 -7.24
C ILE A 15 -6.32 -12.53 -8.53
N THR A 16 -5.04 -12.91 -8.50
CA THR A 16 -4.19 -13.02 -9.71
C THR A 16 -4.75 -13.98 -10.75
N ASP A 17 -5.53 -14.98 -10.34
CA ASP A 17 -6.18 -15.93 -11.28
C ASP A 17 -7.26 -15.24 -12.13
N LEU A 18 -7.93 -14.21 -11.57
CA LEU A 18 -8.84 -13.35 -12.34
C LEU A 18 -8.06 -12.52 -13.36
N PHE A 19 -6.94 -11.94 -12.95
CA PHE A 19 -6.09 -11.14 -13.85
C PHE A 19 -5.54 -11.99 -14.99
N ALA A 20 -5.08 -13.21 -14.72
CA ALA A 20 -4.61 -14.13 -15.74
C ALA A 20 -5.69 -14.43 -16.81
N ARG A 21 -6.98 -14.52 -16.43
CA ARG A 21 -8.09 -14.67 -17.38
C ARG A 21 -8.33 -13.41 -18.22
N ILE A 22 -8.13 -12.22 -17.66
CA ILE A 22 -8.23 -10.95 -18.39
C ILE A 22 -7.06 -10.82 -19.37
N GLU A 23 -5.85 -11.13 -18.94
CA GLU A 23 -4.63 -11.11 -19.77
C GLU A 23 -4.68 -12.06 -20.97
N ALA A 24 -5.49 -13.12 -20.88
CA ALA A 24 -5.69 -14.09 -21.96
C ALA A 24 -6.71 -13.62 -23.02
N GLN A 25 -7.39 -12.48 -22.80
CA GLN A 25 -8.39 -11.98 -23.77
C GLN A 25 -7.70 -11.44 -25.03
N PRO A 26 -8.27 -11.67 -26.22
CA PRO A 26 -7.77 -11.07 -27.44
C PRO A 26 -7.77 -9.53 -27.34
N GLY A 27 -6.69 -8.93 -27.83
CA GLY A 27 -6.51 -7.46 -27.80
C GLY A 27 -5.96 -6.90 -26.51
N PHE A 28 -5.72 -7.74 -25.47
CA PHE A 28 -4.98 -7.31 -24.28
C PHE A 28 -3.47 -7.34 -24.52
N SER A 29 -2.76 -6.30 -24.09
CA SER A 29 -1.29 -6.25 -24.14
C SER A 29 -0.72 -5.47 -22.94
N TYR A 30 0.50 -5.80 -22.57
CA TYR A 30 1.31 -5.02 -21.62
C TYR A 30 2.37 -4.20 -22.35
N ALA A 31 2.66 -3.03 -21.81
CA ALA A 31 3.86 -2.25 -22.07
C ALA A 31 4.52 -1.95 -20.71
N LEU A 32 5.29 -2.92 -20.19
CA LEU A 32 5.89 -2.89 -18.87
C LEU A 32 7.26 -2.20 -18.91
N GLY A 33 7.67 -1.65 -17.76
CA GLY A 33 8.95 -0.93 -17.63
C GLY A 33 8.92 0.46 -18.23
N LEU A 34 7.74 1.01 -18.53
CA LEU A 34 7.53 2.37 -19.01
C LEU A 34 6.87 3.22 -17.92
N GLU A 35 7.37 4.41 -17.71
CA GLU A 35 6.84 5.40 -16.78
C GLU A 35 6.15 6.54 -17.53
N VAL A 36 4.85 6.72 -17.31
CA VAL A 36 4.09 7.81 -17.93
C VAL A 36 4.53 9.14 -17.32
N GLY A 37 4.89 10.08 -18.20
CA GLY A 37 5.46 11.37 -17.83
C GLY A 37 6.99 11.41 -17.89
N VAL A 38 7.65 10.25 -18.05
CA VAL A 38 9.10 10.11 -18.25
C VAL A 38 9.40 9.49 -19.62
N ASP A 39 8.96 8.25 -19.84
CA ASP A 39 9.20 7.50 -21.07
C ASP A 39 8.14 7.80 -22.14
N VAL A 40 6.93 8.12 -21.73
CA VAL A 40 5.81 8.46 -22.61
C VAL A 40 4.95 9.56 -21.98
N THR A 41 4.62 10.59 -22.77
CA THR A 41 3.77 11.69 -22.28
C THR A 41 2.29 11.36 -22.39
N HIS A 42 1.45 12.14 -21.65
CA HIS A 42 0.00 12.08 -21.76
C HIS A 42 -0.49 12.31 -23.21
N GLU A 43 0.08 13.32 -23.89
CA GLU A 43 -0.24 13.66 -25.27
C GLU A 43 0.09 12.53 -26.23
N GLN A 44 1.25 11.90 -26.05
CA GLN A 44 1.66 10.74 -26.87
C GLN A 44 0.73 9.54 -26.66
N LEU A 45 0.21 9.34 -25.45
CA LEU A 45 -0.82 8.33 -25.19
C LEU A 45 -2.12 8.65 -25.93
N LEU A 46 -2.58 9.90 -25.88
CA LEU A 46 -3.80 10.33 -26.59
C LEU A 46 -3.65 10.30 -28.13
N GLN A 47 -2.42 10.42 -28.66
CA GLN A 47 -2.17 10.22 -30.08
C GLN A 47 -2.29 8.77 -30.53
N ARG A 48 -2.11 7.82 -29.63
CA ARG A 48 -2.05 6.37 -29.92
C ARG A 48 -3.32 5.61 -29.53
N HIS A 49 -4.15 6.20 -28.65
CA HIS A 49 -5.32 5.55 -28.08
C HIS A 49 -6.53 6.46 -28.12
N ASP A 50 -7.71 5.88 -28.34
CA ASP A 50 -8.98 6.61 -28.33
C ASP A 50 -9.32 7.15 -26.95
N ALA A 51 -8.88 6.48 -25.90
CA ALA A 51 -9.03 6.93 -24.52
C ALA A 51 -7.85 6.45 -23.63
N VAL A 52 -7.56 7.24 -22.59
CA VAL A 52 -6.56 6.91 -21.57
C VAL A 52 -7.25 6.84 -20.21
N VAL A 53 -7.07 5.75 -19.48
CA VAL A 53 -7.61 5.56 -18.13
C VAL A 53 -6.48 5.49 -17.11
N TYR A 54 -6.38 6.47 -16.24
CA TYR A 54 -5.38 6.50 -15.17
C TYR A 54 -5.83 5.66 -13.98
N ALA A 55 -5.07 4.61 -13.69
CA ALA A 55 -5.27 3.70 -12.56
C ALA A 55 -4.05 3.68 -11.61
N THR A 56 -3.39 4.83 -11.45
CA THR A 56 -2.09 4.99 -10.78
C THR A 56 -2.14 4.82 -9.26
N GLY A 57 -3.34 4.83 -8.68
CA GLY A 57 -3.52 4.64 -7.25
C GLY A 57 -3.01 5.79 -6.40
N ALA A 58 -2.41 5.49 -5.26
CA ALA A 58 -1.80 6.42 -4.31
C ALA A 58 -0.47 5.82 -3.84
N SER A 59 0.63 6.31 -4.39
CA SER A 59 1.98 5.73 -4.24
C SER A 59 2.82 6.40 -3.16
N ALA A 60 2.40 7.58 -2.66
CA ALA A 60 3.11 8.29 -1.62
C ALA A 60 2.39 8.18 -0.27
N ASP A 61 3.16 8.20 0.81
CA ASP A 61 2.63 8.24 2.17
C ASP A 61 2.35 9.68 2.61
N ARG A 62 1.37 9.84 3.47
CA ARG A 62 1.15 11.13 4.17
C ARG A 62 2.25 11.34 5.20
N ARG A 63 2.61 12.60 5.36
CA ARG A 63 3.54 13.03 6.43
C ARG A 63 2.78 13.15 7.75
N LEU A 64 3.53 13.00 8.86
CA LEU A 64 3.00 13.29 10.20
C LEU A 64 2.85 14.80 10.41
N GLY A 65 3.77 15.58 9.83
CA GLY A 65 3.84 17.04 9.98
C GLY A 65 4.32 17.46 11.37
N VAL A 66 5.15 16.65 12.00
CA VAL A 66 5.72 16.90 13.33
C VAL A 66 7.23 17.12 13.26
N PRO A 67 7.84 17.86 14.21
CA PRO A 67 9.29 17.98 14.31
C PRO A 67 9.97 16.62 14.36
N GLY A 68 11.16 16.51 13.78
CA GLY A 68 11.96 15.29 13.77
C GLY A 68 11.49 14.20 12.80
N GLU A 69 10.41 14.45 12.01
CA GLU A 69 9.85 13.45 11.08
C GLU A 69 10.86 12.95 10.04
N ASP A 70 11.88 13.71 9.72
CA ASP A 70 12.86 13.35 8.67
C ASP A 70 14.13 12.69 9.25
N LEU A 71 14.18 12.40 10.56
CA LEU A 71 15.31 11.71 11.19
C LEU A 71 15.48 10.28 10.66
N PRO A 72 16.73 9.84 10.42
CA PRO A 72 17.04 8.43 10.21
C PRO A 72 16.45 7.54 11.31
N GLY A 73 15.82 6.43 10.93
CA GLY A 73 15.03 5.58 11.84
C GLY A 73 13.52 5.83 11.75
N ASN A 74 13.10 6.94 11.09
CA ASN A 74 11.71 7.15 10.74
C ASN A 74 11.49 6.83 9.25
N THR A 75 10.66 5.84 8.96
CA THR A 75 10.31 5.44 7.59
C THR A 75 8.81 5.25 7.45
N THR A 76 8.34 4.67 6.35
CA THR A 76 6.91 4.44 6.13
C THR A 76 6.56 2.96 6.17
N ALA A 77 5.36 2.63 6.63
CA ALA A 77 4.85 1.27 6.57
C ALA A 77 4.83 0.74 5.13
N THR A 78 4.58 1.60 4.14
CA THR A 78 4.64 1.25 2.72
C THR A 78 6.02 0.82 2.27
N ALA A 79 7.08 1.51 2.73
CA ALA A 79 8.47 1.12 2.44
C ALA A 79 8.80 -0.25 3.07
N VAL A 80 8.33 -0.51 4.31
CA VAL A 80 8.49 -1.81 4.97
C VAL A 80 7.75 -2.90 4.21
N VAL A 81 6.50 -2.65 3.76
CA VAL A 81 5.72 -3.58 2.93
C VAL A 81 6.44 -3.88 1.62
N ALA A 82 6.98 -2.88 0.95
CA ALA A 82 7.75 -3.04 -0.27
C ALA A 82 9.06 -3.80 -0.02
N TRP A 83 9.74 -3.52 1.09
CA TRP A 83 10.97 -4.19 1.50
C TRP A 83 10.76 -5.70 1.71
N TYR A 84 9.83 -6.12 2.58
CA TYR A 84 9.63 -7.55 2.81
C TYR A 84 9.02 -8.27 1.60
N ASN A 85 8.41 -7.55 0.68
CA ASN A 85 7.92 -8.10 -0.57
C ASN A 85 8.94 -8.07 -1.72
N GLY A 86 10.14 -7.51 -1.51
CA GLY A 86 11.20 -7.49 -2.51
C GLY A 86 10.92 -6.57 -3.69
N HIS A 87 10.35 -5.38 -3.42
CA HIS A 87 10.25 -4.34 -4.44
C HIS A 87 11.66 -3.80 -4.75
N PRO A 88 12.11 -3.73 -6.02
CA PRO A 88 13.48 -3.38 -6.36
C PRO A 88 13.98 -2.08 -5.72
N ASP A 89 13.11 -1.07 -5.67
CA ASP A 89 13.47 0.25 -5.15
C ASP A 89 13.50 0.32 -3.61
N HIS A 90 13.11 -0.77 -2.94
CA HIS A 90 13.02 -0.83 -1.47
C HIS A 90 13.85 -1.93 -0.83
N VAL A 91 14.62 -2.70 -1.61
CA VAL A 91 15.49 -3.78 -1.06
C VAL A 91 16.49 -3.24 -0.05
N ALA A 92 17.03 -2.04 -0.32
CA ALA A 92 18.01 -1.37 0.54
C ALA A 92 17.37 -0.44 1.60
N THR A 93 16.04 -0.45 1.78
CA THR A 93 15.39 0.36 2.81
C THR A 93 15.93 -0.04 4.19
N PRO A 94 16.50 0.89 4.96
CA PRO A 94 17.01 0.57 6.29
C PRO A 94 15.84 0.33 7.24
N ILE A 95 15.71 -0.92 7.70
CA ILE A 95 14.74 -1.31 8.71
C ILE A 95 15.53 -1.71 9.97
N ASP A 96 15.32 -0.99 11.06
CA ASP A 96 15.95 -1.31 12.33
C ASP A 96 15.22 -2.49 13.00
N LEU A 97 15.85 -3.67 12.96
CA LEU A 97 15.36 -4.90 13.58
C LEU A 97 16.18 -5.27 14.85
N ASP A 98 17.18 -4.46 15.22
CA ASP A 98 17.94 -4.62 16.45
C ASP A 98 17.24 -3.95 17.64
N ALA A 99 16.33 -3.01 17.37
CA ALA A 99 15.46 -2.44 18.37
C ALA A 99 14.52 -3.51 18.94
N GLU A 100 14.34 -3.52 20.27
CA GLU A 100 13.35 -4.39 20.90
C GLU A 100 11.90 -3.91 20.67
N ARG A 101 11.73 -2.62 20.35
CA ARG A 101 10.44 -1.98 20.08
C ARG A 101 10.51 -1.13 18.81
N THR A 102 9.47 -1.25 17.99
CA THR A 102 9.16 -0.36 16.87
C THR A 102 7.81 0.32 17.12
N VAL A 103 7.74 1.63 16.91
CA VAL A 103 6.48 2.38 17.01
C VAL A 103 5.90 2.59 15.60
N VAL A 104 4.66 2.16 15.39
CA VAL A 104 3.92 2.40 14.15
C VAL A 104 2.84 3.44 14.42
N VAL A 105 2.93 4.58 13.77
CA VAL A 105 1.93 5.64 13.87
C VAL A 105 0.79 5.36 12.89
N GLY A 106 -0.33 4.97 13.42
CA GLY A 106 -1.53 4.56 12.67
C GLY A 106 -1.98 3.14 13.02
N ASN A 107 -3.26 2.86 12.80
CA ASN A 107 -3.89 1.58 13.13
C ASN A 107 -4.81 1.08 11.99
N GLY A 108 -4.42 1.28 10.74
CA GLY A 108 -5.09 0.68 9.59
C GLY A 108 -4.61 -0.76 9.31
N ASN A 109 -5.20 -1.43 8.32
CA ASN A 109 -4.83 -2.80 7.93
C ASN A 109 -3.32 -2.94 7.65
N VAL A 110 -2.71 -1.95 6.98
CA VAL A 110 -1.27 -1.97 6.69
C VAL A 110 -0.42 -1.95 7.97
N ALA A 111 -0.85 -1.21 9.01
CA ALA A 111 -0.16 -1.21 10.29
C ALA A 111 -0.22 -2.58 10.97
N LEU A 112 -1.40 -3.25 10.92
CA LEU A 112 -1.56 -4.60 11.42
C LEU A 112 -0.71 -5.61 10.64
N ASP A 113 -0.70 -5.52 9.31
CA ASP A 113 0.13 -6.39 8.44
C ASP A 113 1.61 -6.24 8.76
N VAL A 114 2.11 -5.00 8.87
CA VAL A 114 3.51 -4.73 9.21
C VAL A 114 3.85 -5.30 10.59
N ALA A 115 3.02 -5.04 11.60
CA ALA A 115 3.23 -5.57 12.95
C ALA A 115 3.26 -7.09 12.97
N ARG A 116 2.31 -7.74 12.30
CA ARG A 116 2.21 -9.20 12.19
C ARG A 116 3.45 -9.78 11.52
N VAL A 117 3.84 -9.28 10.34
CA VAL A 117 4.98 -9.81 9.59
C VAL A 117 6.30 -9.62 10.34
N LEU A 118 6.52 -8.45 10.95
CA LEU A 118 7.76 -8.18 11.70
C LEU A 118 7.90 -9.04 12.97
N LEU A 119 6.79 -9.49 13.55
CA LEU A 119 6.78 -10.29 14.79
C LEU A 119 6.58 -11.80 14.55
N SER A 120 6.23 -12.21 13.33
CA SER A 120 6.01 -13.63 12.99
C SER A 120 7.29 -14.47 13.13
N ASP A 121 7.13 -15.76 13.36
CA ASP A 121 8.24 -16.72 13.29
C ASP A 121 8.82 -16.78 11.86
N PRO A 122 10.11 -16.50 11.67
CA PRO A 122 10.78 -16.62 10.37
C PRO A 122 10.62 -18.00 9.71
N ALA A 123 10.46 -19.07 10.49
CA ALA A 123 10.23 -20.40 9.94
C ALA A 123 8.84 -20.53 9.26
N GLN A 124 7.84 -19.82 9.76
CA GLN A 124 6.53 -19.74 9.11
C GLN A 124 6.59 -18.83 7.87
N LEU A 125 7.23 -17.68 7.98
CA LEU A 125 7.41 -16.75 6.86
C LEU A 125 8.19 -17.40 5.70
N ALA A 126 9.13 -18.30 5.97
CA ALA A 126 9.88 -19.04 4.96
C ALA A 126 9.00 -19.90 4.04
N ARG A 127 7.77 -20.20 4.45
CA ARG A 127 6.78 -20.93 3.63
C ARG A 127 5.93 -20.02 2.74
N THR A 128 6.12 -18.72 2.86
CA THR A 128 5.40 -17.69 2.09
C THR A 128 6.24 -17.19 0.91
N ASP A 129 5.77 -16.15 0.23
CA ASP A 129 6.53 -15.48 -0.81
C ASP A 129 7.33 -14.26 -0.32
N ILE A 130 7.67 -14.20 0.97
CA ILE A 130 8.56 -13.17 1.51
C ILE A 130 9.90 -13.14 0.75
N ALA A 131 10.49 -11.96 0.58
CA ALA A 131 11.79 -11.84 -0.08
C ALA A 131 12.92 -12.38 0.81
N ASP A 132 13.93 -13.01 0.20
CA ASP A 132 15.01 -13.70 0.90
C ASP A 132 15.80 -12.77 1.85
N HIS A 133 16.13 -11.54 1.41
CA HIS A 133 16.85 -10.57 2.23
C HIS A 133 16.06 -10.17 3.48
N ALA A 134 14.73 -10.05 3.36
CA ALA A 134 13.88 -9.71 4.50
C ALA A 134 13.74 -10.88 5.45
N LEU A 135 13.59 -12.09 4.93
CA LEU A 135 13.55 -13.30 5.75
C LEU A 135 14.85 -13.49 6.54
N GLU A 136 16.00 -13.25 5.92
CA GLU A 136 17.29 -13.36 6.58
C GLU A 136 17.46 -12.31 7.70
N ALA A 137 17.07 -11.07 7.42
CA ALA A 137 17.08 -10.01 8.42
C ALA A 137 16.14 -10.32 9.62
N LEU A 138 14.95 -10.88 9.35
CA LEU A 138 14.00 -11.26 10.41
C LEU A 138 14.49 -12.43 11.27
N ARG A 139 15.35 -13.32 10.75
CA ARG A 139 15.95 -14.41 11.54
C ARG A 139 16.84 -13.92 12.68
N THR A 140 17.47 -12.79 12.49
CA THR A 140 18.37 -12.18 13.49
C THR A 140 17.70 -11.04 14.26
N SER A 141 16.42 -10.77 13.99
CA SER A 141 15.67 -9.68 14.61
C SER A 141 15.54 -9.84 16.12
N ARG A 142 15.82 -8.74 16.84
CA ARG A 142 15.63 -8.62 18.28
C ARG A 142 14.27 -8.05 18.66
N LEU A 143 13.44 -7.70 17.68
CA LEU A 143 12.15 -7.07 17.87
C LEU A 143 11.21 -7.96 18.70
N ARG A 144 10.64 -7.38 19.77
CA ARG A 144 9.71 -8.04 20.70
C ARG A 144 8.34 -7.37 20.69
N CYS A 145 8.32 -6.05 20.47
CA CYS A 145 7.12 -5.24 20.54
C CYS A 145 6.96 -4.39 19.29
N VAL A 146 5.78 -4.43 18.67
CA VAL A 146 5.35 -3.40 17.73
C VAL A 146 4.19 -2.63 18.36
N GLU A 147 4.43 -1.35 18.66
CA GLU A 147 3.44 -0.47 19.29
C GLU A 147 2.69 0.32 18.21
N LEU A 148 1.39 0.04 18.05
CA LEU A 148 0.51 0.76 17.13
C LEU A 148 -0.15 1.93 17.86
N VAL A 149 0.18 3.14 17.45
CA VAL A 149 -0.32 4.38 18.05
C VAL A 149 -1.52 4.90 17.26
N ALA A 150 -2.65 5.08 17.92
CA ALA A 150 -3.91 5.56 17.36
C ALA A 150 -4.45 6.78 18.10
N ARG A 151 -4.70 7.88 17.37
CA ARG A 151 -5.21 9.12 17.97
C ARG A 151 -6.67 9.05 18.44
N ARG A 152 -7.43 8.03 18.02
CA ARG A 152 -8.83 7.80 18.40
C ARG A 152 -8.97 6.50 19.16
N GLY A 153 -10.18 6.23 19.64
CA GLY A 153 -10.50 5.03 20.41
C GLY A 153 -10.67 3.77 19.55
N PRO A 154 -10.91 2.61 20.19
CA PRO A 154 -11.10 1.31 19.53
C PRO A 154 -12.21 1.31 18.48
N ALA A 155 -13.36 1.90 18.79
CA ALA A 155 -14.51 1.98 17.87
C ALA A 155 -14.19 2.72 16.57
N GLN A 156 -13.29 3.73 16.61
CA GLN A 156 -12.85 4.51 15.45
C GLN A 156 -11.58 3.95 14.81
N ALA A 157 -11.08 2.78 15.24
CA ALA A 157 -9.90 2.17 14.65
C ALA A 157 -10.08 1.94 13.14
N ALA A 158 -9.02 2.19 12.36
CA ALA A 158 -9.08 2.15 10.91
C ALA A 158 -8.94 0.72 10.34
N PHE A 159 -8.46 -0.24 11.13
CA PHE A 159 -8.40 -1.63 10.72
C PHE A 159 -9.80 -2.24 10.57
N THR A 160 -9.92 -3.21 9.67
CA THR A 160 -11.17 -3.97 9.47
C THR A 160 -11.28 -5.12 10.48
N VAL A 161 -12.51 -5.57 10.71
CA VAL A 161 -12.76 -6.71 11.61
C VAL A 161 -12.04 -7.98 11.18
N PRO A 162 -12.02 -8.38 9.90
CA PRO A 162 -11.28 -9.57 9.47
C PRO A 162 -9.77 -9.50 9.77
N GLU A 163 -9.13 -8.33 9.57
CA GLU A 163 -7.70 -8.17 9.86
C GLU A 163 -7.42 -8.22 11.37
N LEU A 164 -8.29 -7.61 12.18
CA LEU A 164 -8.21 -7.73 13.64
C LEU A 164 -8.33 -9.18 14.09
N VAL A 165 -9.33 -9.91 13.60
CA VAL A 165 -9.52 -11.33 13.92
C VAL A 165 -8.30 -12.16 13.52
N GLY A 166 -7.73 -11.90 12.34
CA GLY A 166 -6.50 -12.55 11.89
C GLY A 166 -5.32 -12.30 12.84
N LEU A 167 -5.18 -11.08 13.35
CA LEU A 167 -4.13 -10.75 14.33
C LEU A 167 -4.37 -11.40 15.69
N LEU A 168 -5.61 -11.37 16.21
CA LEU A 168 -5.96 -11.95 17.51
C LEU A 168 -5.77 -13.49 17.55
N HIS A 169 -5.84 -14.17 16.41
CA HIS A 169 -5.62 -15.61 16.30
C HIS A 169 -4.20 -15.99 15.85
N HIS A 170 -3.29 -15.01 15.80
CA HIS A 170 -1.91 -15.30 15.37
C HIS A 170 -1.19 -16.17 16.43
N PRO A 171 -0.58 -17.30 16.04
CA PRO A 171 -0.02 -18.23 17.03
C PRO A 171 1.20 -17.70 17.80
N ASP A 172 1.97 -16.81 17.17
CA ASP A 172 3.27 -16.34 17.67
C ASP A 172 3.21 -14.95 18.31
N VAL A 173 2.08 -14.26 18.19
CA VAL A 173 1.99 -12.82 18.54
C VAL A 173 0.79 -12.60 19.45
N ASP A 174 1.04 -12.07 20.64
CA ASP A 174 -0.03 -11.63 21.54
C ASP A 174 -0.45 -10.20 21.20
N VAL A 175 -1.70 -9.86 21.50
CA VAL A 175 -2.20 -8.48 21.36
C VAL A 175 -2.47 -7.91 22.75
N VAL A 176 -1.90 -6.74 23.00
CA VAL A 176 -1.96 -6.06 24.30
C VAL A 176 -2.68 -4.73 24.16
N VAL A 177 -3.66 -4.48 25.02
CA VAL A 177 -4.34 -3.19 25.15
C VAL A 177 -4.29 -2.77 26.62
N PRO A 178 -3.35 -1.88 27.02
CA PRO A 178 -3.22 -1.45 28.42
C PRO A 178 -4.44 -0.70 28.93
N GLN A 179 -5.09 0.10 28.07
CA GLN A 179 -6.23 0.94 28.41
C GLN A 179 -7.55 0.12 28.34
N ARG A 180 -7.76 -0.79 29.30
CA ARG A 180 -8.91 -1.71 29.31
C ARG A 180 -10.25 -1.00 29.41
N ASP A 181 -10.30 0.14 30.05
CA ASP A 181 -11.46 1.01 30.19
C ASP A 181 -12.00 1.53 28.85
N LEU A 182 -11.15 1.63 27.84
CA LEU A 182 -11.56 2.02 26.49
C LEU A 182 -12.31 0.90 25.73
N LEU A 183 -12.30 -0.32 26.24
CA LEU A 183 -12.91 -1.49 25.61
C LEU A 183 -14.35 -1.76 26.04
N ASP A 184 -14.94 -0.90 26.89
CA ASP A 184 -16.31 -1.08 27.43
C ASP A 184 -17.41 -0.80 26.38
N GLY A 185 -17.04 -0.33 25.18
CA GLY A 185 -17.98 -0.11 24.09
C GLY A 185 -18.67 -1.39 23.59
N ASP A 186 -19.90 -1.24 23.06
CA ASP A 186 -20.71 -2.34 22.52
C ASP A 186 -20.43 -2.63 21.04
N ASP A 187 -19.56 -1.84 20.40
CA ASP A 187 -19.17 -2.09 19.00
C ASP A 187 -18.33 -3.37 18.85
N VAL A 188 -18.35 -3.93 17.64
CA VAL A 188 -17.72 -5.22 17.36
C VAL A 188 -16.22 -5.21 17.65
N LYS A 189 -15.51 -4.12 17.37
CA LYS A 189 -14.06 -4.04 17.58
C LYS A 189 -13.71 -3.98 19.06
N SER A 190 -14.40 -3.14 19.83
CA SER A 190 -14.22 -3.04 21.29
C SER A 190 -14.47 -4.38 21.97
N ARG A 191 -15.53 -5.10 21.57
CA ARG A 191 -15.84 -6.44 22.09
C ARG A 191 -14.75 -7.45 21.76
N LEU A 192 -14.31 -7.54 20.49
CA LEU A 192 -13.25 -8.46 20.08
C LEU A 192 -11.93 -8.17 20.80
N LEU A 193 -11.58 -6.90 20.98
CA LEU A 193 -10.38 -6.52 21.72
C LEU A 193 -10.51 -6.87 23.21
N ARG A 194 -11.65 -6.64 23.83
CA ARG A 194 -11.90 -6.99 25.24
C ARG A 194 -11.70 -8.49 25.48
N GLU A 195 -12.21 -9.32 24.59
CA GLU A 195 -12.18 -10.78 24.69
C GLU A 195 -10.83 -11.38 24.29
N GLY A 196 -10.18 -10.82 23.26
CA GLY A 196 -9.01 -11.40 22.62
C GLY A 196 -7.66 -10.79 23.02
N THR A 197 -7.60 -9.84 23.96
CA THR A 197 -6.36 -9.16 24.34
C THR A 197 -6.11 -9.17 25.86
N THR A 198 -4.86 -8.96 26.24
CA THR A 198 -4.43 -8.79 27.65
C THR A 198 -4.14 -7.31 27.96
N ALA A 199 -4.07 -6.96 29.24
CA ALA A 199 -3.64 -5.62 29.69
C ALA A 199 -2.13 -5.46 29.63
N GLU A 200 -1.40 -6.56 29.87
CA GLU A 200 0.05 -6.61 29.94
C GLU A 200 0.62 -7.70 29.03
N PRO A 201 1.85 -7.52 28.55
CA PRO A 201 2.53 -8.54 27.76
C PRO A 201 2.78 -9.82 28.57
N VAL A 202 2.72 -10.97 27.90
CA VAL A 202 3.19 -12.23 28.47
C VAL A 202 4.71 -12.28 28.34
N GLU A 203 5.40 -12.62 29.44
CA GLU A 203 6.87 -12.69 29.48
C GLU A 203 7.41 -13.63 28.41
N GLY A 204 8.44 -13.19 27.70
CA GLY A 204 9.11 -13.95 26.64
C GLY A 204 8.37 -14.01 25.30
N ARG A 205 7.11 -13.59 25.23
CA ARG A 205 6.35 -13.58 23.99
C ARG A 205 6.50 -12.26 23.21
N ARG A 206 6.42 -12.36 21.89
CA ARG A 206 6.31 -11.19 21.00
C ARG A 206 4.88 -10.65 21.06
N HIS A 207 4.71 -9.33 20.99
CA HIS A 207 3.38 -8.74 21.09
C HIS A 207 3.20 -7.48 20.26
N VAL A 208 1.96 -7.27 19.83
CA VAL A 208 1.47 -6.00 19.30
C VAL A 208 0.82 -5.25 20.45
N LEU A 209 1.31 -4.05 20.77
CA LEU A 209 0.70 -3.17 21.73
C LEU A 209 -0.18 -2.15 20.99
N LEU A 210 -1.47 -2.12 21.29
CA LEU A 210 -2.42 -1.15 20.75
C LEU A 210 -2.57 0.00 21.75
N ARG A 211 -1.98 1.15 21.43
CA ARG A 211 -2.14 2.37 22.22
C ARG A 211 -3.16 3.28 21.55
N PHE A 212 -4.32 3.40 22.16
CA PHE A 212 -5.39 4.30 21.75
C PHE A 212 -5.29 5.66 22.41
N LEU A 213 -5.98 6.65 21.86
CA LEU A 213 -6.04 8.02 22.35
C LEU A 213 -4.64 8.64 22.54
N ALA A 214 -3.75 8.39 21.59
CA ALA A 214 -2.39 8.94 21.54
C ALA A 214 -2.05 9.40 20.13
N ALA A 215 -1.48 10.59 20.02
CA ALA A 215 -1.08 11.19 18.75
C ALA A 215 0.38 11.64 18.82
N PRO A 216 1.21 11.36 17.80
CA PRO A 216 2.59 11.84 17.79
C PRO A 216 2.62 13.36 17.65
N VAL A 217 3.47 14.01 18.41
CA VAL A 217 3.72 15.46 18.37
C VAL A 217 5.15 15.80 18.03
N GLU A 218 6.08 14.86 18.21
CA GLU A 218 7.49 15.01 17.90
C GLU A 218 8.15 13.64 17.73
N VAL A 219 9.05 13.49 16.78
CA VAL A 219 10.00 12.38 16.71
C VAL A 219 11.29 12.86 17.36
N LEU A 220 11.70 12.20 18.44
CA LEU A 220 12.81 12.61 19.27
C LEU A 220 14.14 12.11 18.71
N GLY A 221 15.16 12.92 18.82
CA GLY A 221 16.54 12.62 18.45
C GLY A 221 17.25 13.80 17.81
N GLU A 222 18.58 13.74 17.72
CA GLU A 222 19.39 14.77 17.04
C GLU A 222 19.90 14.30 15.68
N ARG A 223 20.45 13.09 15.58
CA ARG A 223 21.02 12.51 14.34
C ARG A 223 20.21 11.33 13.82
N ALA A 224 19.51 10.68 14.70
CA ALA A 224 18.64 9.55 14.42
C ALA A 224 17.53 9.50 15.48
N VAL A 225 16.50 8.74 15.21
CA VAL A 225 15.39 8.51 16.14
C VAL A 225 15.89 7.88 17.44
N THR A 226 15.52 8.46 18.58
CA THR A 226 15.71 7.91 19.93
C THR A 226 14.39 7.69 20.65
N GLY A 227 13.28 8.21 20.11
CA GLY A 227 11.95 8.06 20.67
C GLY A 227 10.90 8.82 19.86
N VAL A 228 9.68 8.75 20.36
CA VAL A 228 8.54 9.53 19.87
C VAL A 228 7.79 10.11 21.05
N ARG A 229 7.49 11.40 20.99
CA ARG A 229 6.63 12.09 21.95
C ARG A 229 5.19 12.01 21.50
N LEU A 230 4.35 11.49 22.37
CA LEU A 230 2.93 11.30 22.15
C LEU A 230 2.13 12.26 23.03
N ALA A 231 1.19 12.97 22.45
CA ALA A 231 0.15 13.67 23.22
C ALA A 231 -1.01 12.73 23.48
N ARG A 232 -1.48 12.64 24.71
CA ARG A 232 -2.75 12.00 25.02
C ARG A 232 -3.89 12.80 24.41
N THR A 233 -4.88 12.10 23.85
CA THR A 233 -6.06 12.72 23.24
C THR A 233 -7.33 12.30 23.94
N ARG A 234 -8.37 13.14 23.82
CA ARG A 234 -9.75 12.79 24.14
C ARG A 234 -10.62 12.92 22.89
N LEU A 235 -11.74 12.23 22.89
CA LEU A 235 -12.69 12.32 21.79
C LEU A 235 -13.70 13.43 22.05
N GLU A 236 -13.91 14.26 21.03
CA GLU A 236 -14.99 15.26 20.99
C GLU A 236 -15.85 14.98 19.75
N THR A 237 -17.15 15.08 19.91
CA THR A 237 -18.09 14.91 18.82
C THR A 237 -18.64 16.26 18.43
N ASP A 238 -18.39 16.66 17.17
CA ASP A 238 -18.91 17.90 16.60
C ASP A 238 -20.44 17.83 16.42
N VAL A 239 -21.04 18.97 16.11
CA VAL A 239 -22.49 19.10 15.89
C VAL A 239 -23.00 18.27 14.69
N ASP A 240 -22.14 17.94 13.75
CA ASP A 240 -22.42 17.10 12.59
C ASP A 240 -22.20 15.58 12.86
N GLY A 241 -21.87 15.21 14.11
CA GLY A 241 -21.59 13.84 14.53
C GLY A 241 -20.15 13.38 14.23
N THR A 242 -19.28 14.23 13.69
CA THR A 242 -17.90 13.87 13.43
C THR A 242 -17.10 13.76 14.72
N VAL A 243 -16.46 12.60 14.96
CA VAL A 243 -15.62 12.35 16.14
C VAL A 243 -14.19 12.82 15.87
N ARG A 244 -13.73 13.79 16.64
CA ARG A 244 -12.36 14.33 16.60
C ARG A 244 -11.54 13.94 17.80
N ALA A 245 -10.24 13.80 17.61
CA ALA A 245 -9.27 13.59 18.67
C ALA A 245 -8.62 14.94 19.02
N MET A 246 -8.84 15.39 20.27
CA MET A 246 -8.31 16.66 20.79
C MET A 246 -7.23 16.39 21.83
N PRO A 247 -6.07 17.08 21.77
CA PRO A 247 -5.02 16.91 22.80
C PRO A 247 -5.51 17.28 24.19
N THR A 248 -5.07 16.54 25.22
CA THR A 248 -5.37 16.85 26.63
C THR A 248 -4.31 17.73 27.28
N GLY A 249 -3.15 17.88 26.67
CA GLY A 249 -1.97 18.52 27.24
C GLY A 249 -1.01 17.55 27.94
N GLU A 250 -1.42 16.31 28.19
CA GLU A 250 -0.54 15.28 28.74
C GLU A 250 0.36 14.73 27.64
N LEU A 251 1.65 14.56 27.95
CA LEU A 251 2.67 14.04 27.04
C LEU A 251 3.29 12.78 27.62
N ASP A 252 3.68 11.85 26.73
CA ASP A 252 4.38 10.63 27.08
C ASP A 252 5.48 10.37 26.03
N ASP A 253 6.70 10.10 26.46
CA ASP A 253 7.84 9.83 25.59
C ASP A 253 8.07 8.30 25.53
N VAL A 254 7.98 7.76 24.34
CA VAL A 254 8.21 6.33 24.06
C VAL A 254 9.60 6.18 23.45
N ALA A 255 10.49 5.50 24.16
CA ALA A 255 11.82 5.19 23.67
C ALA A 255 11.76 4.16 22.54
N THR A 256 12.36 4.49 21.39
CA THR A 256 12.49 3.62 20.22
C THR A 256 13.51 4.20 19.26
N THR A 257 14.21 3.37 18.50
CA THR A 257 15.07 3.78 17.37
C THR A 257 14.37 3.62 16.02
N SER A 258 13.13 3.10 16.01
CA SER A 258 12.37 2.81 14.81
C SER A 258 10.94 3.33 14.89
N VAL A 259 10.59 4.28 14.00
CA VAL A 259 9.24 4.82 13.85
C VAL A 259 8.75 4.57 12.43
N LEU A 260 7.58 3.98 12.28
CA LEU A 260 6.94 3.67 11.00
C LEU A 260 5.65 4.47 10.85
N ARG A 261 5.56 5.28 9.80
CA ARG A 261 4.35 6.05 9.50
C ARG A 261 3.34 5.20 8.73
N SER A 262 2.13 5.04 9.24
CA SER A 262 1.01 4.35 8.61
C SER A 262 -0.26 5.19 8.67
N VAL A 263 -0.15 6.49 8.37
CA VAL A 263 -1.21 7.50 8.51
C VAL A 263 -2.00 7.72 7.22
N GLY A 264 -1.89 6.79 6.28
CA GLY A 264 -2.59 6.78 5.01
C GLY A 264 -1.72 7.27 3.85
N TYR A 265 -2.30 7.16 2.67
CA TYR A 265 -1.64 7.42 1.39
C TYR A 265 -2.07 8.75 0.80
N ARG A 266 -1.36 9.16 -0.25
CA ARG A 266 -1.76 10.22 -1.17
C ARG A 266 -1.37 9.84 -2.60
N SER A 267 -2.20 10.21 -3.55
CA SER A 267 -1.84 10.11 -4.96
C SER A 267 -0.78 11.15 -5.30
N THR A 268 0.03 10.84 -6.28
CA THR A 268 1.05 11.73 -6.84
C THR A 268 0.61 12.24 -8.21
N PRO A 269 1.00 13.45 -8.61
CA PRO A 269 0.71 13.94 -9.95
C PRO A 269 1.37 13.08 -11.02
N VAL A 270 0.70 12.94 -12.16
CA VAL A 270 1.27 12.41 -13.39
C VAL A 270 1.55 13.60 -14.30
N PRO A 271 2.77 13.79 -14.81
CA PRO A 271 3.08 14.90 -15.70
C PRO A 271 2.13 14.97 -16.91
N GLY A 272 1.62 16.19 -17.19
CA GLY A 272 0.64 16.41 -18.26
C GLY A 272 -0.82 16.07 -17.90
N VAL A 273 -1.08 15.55 -16.70
CA VAL A 273 -2.45 15.25 -16.23
C VAL A 273 -2.81 16.21 -15.09
N PRO A 274 -3.99 16.84 -15.12
CA PRO A 274 -4.46 17.72 -14.04
C PRO A 274 -4.45 17.02 -12.69
N PHE A 275 -4.04 17.75 -11.65
CA PHE A 275 -3.95 17.22 -10.31
C PHE A 275 -4.35 18.26 -9.26
N ASP A 276 -5.16 17.87 -8.30
CA ASP A 276 -5.52 18.68 -7.14
C ASP A 276 -4.54 18.39 -5.99
N PRO A 277 -3.61 19.30 -5.67
CA PRO A 277 -2.60 19.08 -4.64
C PRO A 277 -3.17 19.12 -3.22
N VAL A 278 -4.37 19.69 -3.02
CA VAL A 278 -5.03 19.76 -1.71
C VAL A 278 -5.79 18.46 -1.44
N ALA A 279 -6.59 18.02 -2.41
CA ALA A 279 -7.34 16.75 -2.31
C ALA A 279 -6.47 15.51 -2.59
N HIS A 280 -5.26 15.70 -3.10
CA HIS A 280 -4.34 14.63 -3.54
C HIS A 280 -5.00 13.63 -4.48
N ARG A 281 -5.68 14.12 -5.52
CA ARG A 281 -6.36 13.30 -6.52
C ARG A 281 -6.43 14.00 -7.87
N ILE A 282 -6.73 13.24 -8.90
CA ILE A 282 -7.04 13.77 -10.23
C ILE A 282 -8.47 14.33 -10.19
N PRO A 283 -8.70 15.62 -10.52
CA PRO A 283 -10.04 16.21 -10.54
C PRO A 283 -10.90 15.51 -11.58
N ASN A 284 -12.12 15.10 -11.20
CA ASN A 284 -12.99 14.34 -12.08
C ASN A 284 -14.48 14.41 -11.69
N VAL A 285 -15.35 14.11 -12.65
CA VAL A 285 -16.77 13.87 -12.44
C VAL A 285 -17.10 12.48 -13.00
N GLY A 286 -17.47 11.54 -12.11
CA GLY A 286 -17.78 10.16 -12.49
C GLY A 286 -16.62 9.42 -13.16
N GLY A 287 -15.38 9.87 -12.94
CA GLY A 287 -14.16 9.33 -13.56
C GLY A 287 -13.74 9.98 -14.87
N ARG A 288 -14.53 10.89 -15.45
CA ARG A 288 -14.06 11.80 -16.51
C ARG A 288 -13.20 12.88 -15.91
N VAL A 289 -11.95 13.01 -16.37
CA VAL A 289 -11.00 13.98 -15.84
C VAL A 289 -11.42 15.41 -16.21
N LEU A 290 -11.19 16.35 -15.29
CA LEU A 290 -11.39 17.80 -15.49
C LEU A 290 -10.02 18.46 -15.68
N ASP A 291 -9.97 19.56 -16.44
CA ASP A 291 -8.76 20.38 -16.63
C ASP A 291 -8.32 21.07 -15.33
N ALA A 292 -9.26 21.30 -14.40
CA ALA A 292 -9.04 21.79 -13.04
C ALA A 292 -10.18 21.33 -12.13
N ALA A 293 -10.07 21.54 -10.82
CA ALA A 293 -11.18 21.30 -9.89
C ALA A 293 -12.38 22.20 -10.23
N GLY A 294 -13.50 21.60 -10.65
CA GLY A 294 -14.69 22.32 -11.11
C GLY A 294 -14.59 22.88 -12.54
N GLY A 295 -13.55 22.52 -13.29
CA GLY A 295 -13.29 22.96 -14.66
C GLY A 295 -14.04 22.16 -15.73
N ALA A 296 -13.63 22.30 -16.99
CA ALA A 296 -14.18 21.57 -18.13
C ALA A 296 -13.67 20.12 -18.19
N LEU A 297 -14.41 19.25 -18.88
CA LEU A 297 -13.97 17.88 -19.14
C LEU A 297 -12.73 17.87 -20.03
N LEU A 298 -11.69 17.15 -19.60
CA LEU A 298 -10.54 16.86 -20.44
C LEU A 298 -10.92 15.68 -21.37
N PRO A 299 -10.96 15.91 -22.69
CA PRO A 299 -11.44 14.89 -23.63
C PRO A 299 -10.63 13.58 -23.52
N ARG A 300 -11.31 12.45 -23.70
CA ARG A 300 -10.73 11.11 -23.81
C ARG A 300 -9.84 10.69 -22.61
N THR A 301 -9.92 11.40 -21.48
CA THR A 301 -9.09 11.17 -20.30
C THR A 301 -9.97 10.78 -19.11
N TYR A 302 -9.64 9.65 -18.51
CA TYR A 302 -10.43 9.05 -17.42
C TYR A 302 -9.53 8.65 -16.25
N VAL A 303 -10.14 8.48 -15.08
CA VAL A 303 -9.43 8.06 -13.86
C VAL A 303 -10.27 7.09 -13.05
N VAL A 304 -9.61 6.12 -12.41
CA VAL A 304 -10.22 5.10 -11.55
C VAL A 304 -9.49 4.95 -10.22
N GLY A 305 -10.11 4.30 -9.27
CA GLY A 305 -9.49 3.88 -8.02
C GLY A 305 -9.11 5.03 -7.09
N TRP A 306 -7.97 4.92 -6.40
CA TRP A 306 -7.53 5.91 -5.42
C TRP A 306 -7.13 7.24 -6.04
N ALA A 307 -6.58 7.24 -7.24
CA ALA A 307 -6.31 8.49 -7.97
C ALA A 307 -7.59 9.29 -8.27
N LYS A 308 -8.76 8.60 -8.40
CA LYS A 308 -10.08 9.20 -8.62
C LYS A 308 -10.70 9.75 -7.33
N ARG A 309 -10.80 8.93 -6.26
CA ARG A 309 -11.60 9.23 -5.06
C ARG A 309 -10.78 9.55 -3.80
N GLY A 310 -9.47 9.45 -3.89
CA GLY A 310 -8.59 9.43 -2.72
C GLY A 310 -8.38 8.02 -2.16
N PRO A 311 -7.40 7.81 -1.29
CA PRO A 311 -6.99 6.49 -0.77
C PRO A 311 -7.91 5.99 0.34
N THR A 312 -9.17 5.72 0.00
CA THR A 312 -10.19 5.18 0.90
C THR A 312 -10.73 3.86 0.37
N GLY A 313 -11.19 2.99 1.27
CA GLY A 313 -11.73 1.68 0.94
C GLY A 313 -10.64 0.63 0.65
N PHE A 314 -11.08 -0.57 0.27
CA PHE A 314 -10.25 -1.76 0.03
C PHE A 314 -10.39 -2.23 -1.44
N ILE A 315 -9.78 -3.37 -1.78
CA ILE A 315 -9.77 -3.90 -3.16
C ILE A 315 -11.18 -3.98 -3.76
N GLY A 316 -12.17 -4.45 -2.99
CA GLY A 316 -13.57 -4.54 -3.44
C GLY A 316 -14.19 -3.19 -3.84
N THR A 317 -13.85 -2.11 -3.12
CA THR A 317 -14.32 -0.75 -3.44
C THR A 317 -13.78 -0.26 -4.80
N ASN A 318 -12.59 -0.74 -5.21
CA ASN A 318 -12.04 -0.38 -6.51
C ASN A 318 -12.87 -0.94 -7.67
N LYS A 319 -13.51 -2.10 -7.50
CA LYS A 319 -14.37 -2.70 -8.53
C LYS A 319 -15.55 -1.78 -8.87
N SER A 320 -16.32 -1.32 -7.89
CA SER A 320 -17.48 -0.42 -8.13
C SER A 320 -17.03 0.94 -8.68
N CYS A 321 -15.93 1.48 -8.13
CA CYS A 321 -15.34 2.73 -8.59
C CYS A 321 -14.91 2.66 -10.07
N SER A 322 -14.28 1.57 -10.48
CA SER A 322 -13.82 1.37 -11.85
C SER A 322 -15.02 1.13 -12.79
N LEU A 323 -16.04 0.37 -12.34
CA LEU A 323 -17.25 0.12 -13.12
C LEU A 323 -17.97 1.41 -13.46
N GLU A 324 -18.11 2.35 -12.51
CA GLU A 324 -18.72 3.66 -12.76
C GLU A 324 -17.97 4.39 -13.89
N THR A 325 -16.64 4.45 -13.82
CA THR A 325 -15.83 5.13 -14.84
C THR A 325 -15.94 4.44 -16.21
N VAL A 326 -15.90 3.11 -16.24
CA VAL A 326 -16.03 2.33 -17.49
C VAL A 326 -17.40 2.55 -18.12
N ASN A 327 -18.48 2.58 -17.34
CA ASN A 327 -19.82 2.87 -17.85
C ASN A 327 -19.89 4.27 -18.48
N HIS A 328 -19.24 5.26 -17.87
CA HIS A 328 -19.17 6.61 -18.45
C HIS A 328 -18.34 6.65 -19.74
N LEU A 329 -17.22 5.90 -19.78
CA LEU A 329 -16.41 5.78 -20.99
C LEU A 329 -17.23 5.14 -22.13
N LEU A 330 -17.94 4.04 -21.85
CA LEU A 330 -18.79 3.38 -22.85
C LEU A 330 -19.94 4.28 -23.34
N ALA A 331 -20.53 5.07 -22.45
CA ALA A 331 -21.52 6.07 -22.84
C ALA A 331 -20.92 7.15 -23.75
N ASP A 332 -19.69 7.58 -23.50
CA ASP A 332 -18.98 8.54 -24.35
C ASP A 332 -18.63 7.96 -25.72
N VAL A 333 -18.29 6.66 -25.80
CA VAL A 333 -18.14 5.92 -27.07
C VAL A 333 -19.47 5.96 -27.84
N ALA A 334 -20.59 5.59 -27.20
CA ALA A 334 -21.90 5.54 -27.83
C ALA A 334 -22.39 6.92 -28.32
N LEU A 335 -21.92 8.00 -27.73
CA LEU A 335 -22.22 9.38 -28.10
C LEU A 335 -21.23 9.98 -29.13
N GLY A 336 -20.27 9.19 -29.63
CA GLY A 336 -19.25 9.67 -30.57
C GLY A 336 -18.26 10.68 -29.96
N ARG A 337 -18.14 10.76 -28.62
CA ARG A 337 -17.26 11.74 -27.94
C ARG A 337 -15.79 11.33 -27.95
N LEU A 338 -15.50 10.08 -28.31
CA LEU A 338 -14.14 9.56 -28.45
C LEU A 338 -13.68 9.57 -29.90
N ASP A 339 -14.57 9.95 -30.84
CA ASP A 339 -14.21 10.09 -32.25
C ASP A 339 -13.11 11.12 -32.39
N HIS A 340 -11.98 10.61 -32.54
CA HIS A 340 -10.78 11.27 -32.97
C HIS A 340 -10.90 11.32 -34.50
N GLU A 341 -10.95 12.49 -35.10
CA GLU A 341 -10.56 12.63 -36.49
C GLU A 341 -9.12 12.11 -36.56
N SER A 342 -9.01 10.83 -36.86
CA SER A 342 -7.74 10.12 -36.71
C SER A 342 -6.81 10.68 -37.78
N VAL A 343 -5.77 11.36 -37.35
CA VAL A 343 -4.53 11.49 -38.10
C VAL A 343 -4.04 10.13 -38.59
N LEU A 344 -4.68 9.04 -38.14
CA LEU A 344 -4.30 7.64 -38.29
C LEU A 344 -5.30 6.81 -39.11
N GLY A 345 -6.06 7.43 -40.02
CA GLY A 345 -6.83 6.77 -41.07
C GLY A 345 -7.20 5.30 -40.88
N ALA A 346 -8.50 5.02 -40.82
CA ALA A 346 -9.19 3.72 -40.89
C ALA A 346 -9.22 2.87 -39.59
N PRO A 347 -10.43 2.32 -39.23
CA PRO A 347 -10.58 1.39 -38.11
C PRO A 347 -9.72 0.14 -38.34
N GLY A 348 -8.89 -0.22 -37.38
CA GLY A 348 -8.09 -1.44 -37.41
C GLY A 348 -6.60 -1.27 -37.70
N ARG A 349 -6.08 -0.07 -37.91
CA ARG A 349 -4.64 0.18 -37.98
C ARG A 349 -4.07 0.43 -36.58
N SER A 350 -3.60 -0.62 -35.94
CA SER A 350 -2.51 -0.51 -34.96
C SER A 350 -1.45 0.43 -35.54
N VAL A 351 -1.13 1.53 -34.87
CA VAL A 351 0.00 2.39 -35.22
C VAL A 351 1.27 1.61 -34.92
N ARG A 352 1.61 0.70 -35.83
CA ARG A 352 2.96 0.13 -35.93
C ARG A 352 3.85 1.24 -36.48
N GLY A 353 4.46 2.00 -35.60
CA GLY A 353 5.30 3.06 -36.13
C GLY A 353 6.14 3.84 -35.15
N GLN A 354 6.11 3.53 -33.91
CA GLN A 354 7.07 3.77 -32.81
C GLN A 354 6.53 3.02 -31.63
N ASP A 355 6.81 1.72 -31.59
CA ASP A 355 6.41 0.89 -30.47
C ASP A 355 6.96 1.52 -29.19
N LEU A 356 6.10 1.78 -28.24
CA LEU A 356 6.55 1.90 -26.85
C LEU A 356 7.29 0.60 -26.57
N VAL A 357 8.62 0.63 -26.59
CA VAL A 357 9.47 -0.55 -26.40
C VAL A 357 9.44 -0.90 -24.92
N GLY A 358 8.26 -1.32 -24.45
CA GLY A 358 8.08 -1.88 -23.14
C GLY A 358 8.19 -3.40 -23.18
N LEU A 359 8.41 -4.01 -22.04
CA LEU A 359 8.35 -5.45 -21.89
C LEU A 359 6.89 -5.91 -22.02
N ASP A 360 6.67 -7.02 -22.69
CA ASP A 360 5.35 -7.57 -22.98
C ASP A 360 4.86 -8.58 -21.89
N LEU A 361 3.70 -9.16 -22.13
CA LEU A 361 3.12 -10.18 -21.27
C LEU A 361 4.01 -11.43 -21.16
N ASP A 362 4.70 -11.81 -22.23
CA ASP A 362 5.55 -13.00 -22.22
C ASP A 362 6.82 -12.74 -21.40
N ALA A 363 7.33 -11.52 -21.39
CA ALA A 363 8.38 -11.09 -20.49
C ALA A 363 7.97 -11.26 -19.00
N TRP A 364 6.76 -10.80 -18.65
CA TRP A 364 6.21 -11.03 -17.32
C TRP A 364 6.07 -12.52 -17.00
N ARG A 365 5.53 -13.32 -17.90
CA ARG A 365 5.36 -14.76 -17.70
C ARG A 365 6.68 -15.50 -17.49
N ARG A 366 7.75 -15.10 -18.19
CA ARG A 366 9.10 -15.65 -17.95
C ARG A 366 9.59 -15.40 -16.53
N LEU A 367 9.43 -14.16 -16.04
CA LEU A 367 9.80 -13.82 -14.67
C LEU A 367 8.95 -14.58 -13.64
N ASP A 368 7.63 -14.60 -13.81
CA ASP A 368 6.71 -15.30 -12.91
C ASP A 368 7.01 -16.81 -12.87
N ALA A 369 7.23 -17.43 -14.00
CA ALA A 369 7.59 -18.85 -14.09
C ALA A 369 8.92 -19.14 -13.40
N HIS A 370 9.95 -18.32 -13.62
CA HIS A 370 11.25 -18.44 -12.97
C HIS A 370 11.13 -18.38 -11.45
N GLU A 371 10.42 -17.37 -10.91
CA GLU A 371 10.22 -17.21 -9.47
C GLU A 371 9.43 -18.36 -8.85
N ARG A 372 8.41 -18.88 -9.56
CA ARG A 372 7.60 -20.03 -9.10
C ARG A 372 8.37 -21.35 -9.12
N VAL A 373 9.22 -21.58 -10.11
CA VAL A 373 10.11 -22.74 -10.16
C VAL A 373 11.06 -22.72 -8.98
N ALA A 374 11.80 -21.62 -8.80
CA ALA A 374 12.73 -21.44 -7.68
C ALA A 374 12.03 -21.53 -6.31
N GLY A 375 10.77 -21.10 -6.22
CA GLY A 375 9.97 -21.23 -4.99
C GLY A 375 9.63 -22.68 -4.69
N ARG A 376 9.16 -23.45 -5.68
CA ARG A 376 8.82 -24.89 -5.49
C ARG A 376 10.01 -25.72 -4.99
N GLU A 377 11.20 -25.44 -5.47
CA GLU A 377 12.44 -26.07 -5.00
C GLU A 377 12.70 -25.86 -3.50
N GLN A 378 12.11 -24.82 -2.92
CA GLN A 378 12.23 -24.45 -1.51
C GLN A 378 10.93 -24.67 -0.71
N GLY A 379 9.91 -25.33 -1.30
CA GLY A 379 8.63 -25.58 -0.64
C GLY A 379 7.76 -24.36 -0.38
N ARG A 380 7.92 -23.30 -1.19
CA ARG A 380 7.16 -22.03 -1.08
C ARG A 380 6.56 -21.59 -2.42
N PRO A 381 5.54 -20.69 -2.43
CA PRO A 381 4.82 -20.30 -3.65
C PRO A 381 5.71 -19.70 -4.72
N ARG A 382 6.69 -18.87 -4.32
CA ARG A 382 7.70 -18.26 -5.20
C ARG A 382 8.93 -17.80 -4.43
N ARG A 383 10.05 -17.76 -5.12
CA ARG A 383 11.28 -17.08 -4.68
C ARG A 383 11.48 -15.83 -5.55
N LYS A 384 11.27 -14.67 -4.97
CA LYS A 384 11.26 -13.40 -5.71
C LYS A 384 12.66 -13.00 -6.17
N VAL A 385 12.79 -12.59 -7.42
CA VAL A 385 13.95 -11.87 -7.92
C VAL A 385 13.78 -10.41 -7.52
N VAL A 386 14.72 -9.86 -6.76
CA VAL A 386 14.58 -8.53 -6.15
C VAL A 386 15.40 -7.44 -6.84
N GLU A 387 16.45 -7.80 -7.56
CA GLU A 387 17.29 -6.86 -8.28
C GLU A 387 16.75 -6.62 -9.70
N ARG A 388 16.58 -5.34 -10.09
CA ARG A 388 16.04 -4.97 -11.40
C ARG A 388 16.87 -5.53 -12.56
N ALA A 389 18.21 -5.44 -12.46
CA ALA A 389 19.11 -5.99 -13.48
C ALA A 389 18.86 -7.50 -13.65
N ARG A 390 18.74 -8.22 -12.54
CA ARG A 390 18.49 -9.66 -12.56
C ARG A 390 17.11 -10.01 -13.13
N MET A 391 16.07 -9.20 -12.85
CA MET A 391 14.77 -9.36 -13.49
C MET A 391 14.90 -9.26 -15.02
N LEU A 392 15.65 -8.27 -15.51
CA LEU A 392 15.88 -8.08 -16.94
C LEU A 392 16.67 -9.25 -17.56
N ASP A 393 17.67 -9.79 -16.88
CA ASP A 393 18.40 -10.99 -17.33
C ASP A 393 17.45 -12.17 -17.52
N VAL A 394 16.60 -12.45 -16.54
CA VAL A 394 15.62 -13.54 -16.60
C VAL A 394 14.63 -13.33 -17.75
N VAL A 395 14.15 -12.10 -17.93
CA VAL A 395 13.20 -11.75 -18.98
C VAL A 395 13.81 -11.88 -20.37
N ASN A 396 15.08 -11.53 -20.53
CA ASN A 396 15.81 -11.60 -21.79
C ASN A 396 16.43 -12.98 -22.08
N GLY A 397 16.25 -13.95 -21.17
CA GLY A 397 16.81 -15.30 -21.34
C GLY A 397 18.33 -15.38 -21.20
N VAL A 398 18.94 -14.36 -20.54
CA VAL A 398 20.36 -14.37 -20.26
C VAL A 398 20.62 -15.39 -19.14
N ALA A 399 21.33 -16.47 -19.48
CA ALA A 399 21.72 -17.48 -18.49
C ALA A 399 22.59 -16.83 -17.42
N SER A 400 22.23 -17.05 -16.14
CA SER A 400 23.13 -16.66 -15.05
C SER A 400 24.46 -17.38 -15.20
N ALA A 401 25.55 -16.62 -15.29
CA ALA A 401 26.81 -17.13 -14.80
C ALA A 401 26.59 -17.48 -13.30
N ARG A 402 26.77 -18.75 -12.96
CA ARG A 402 26.66 -19.29 -11.59
C ARG A 402 27.70 -18.69 -10.68
#